data_517dd7dad569bc4ecf5041030b14df02
#
_entry.id   517dd7dad569bc4ecf5041030b14df02
#
_cell.length_a   1.000
_cell.length_b   1.000
_cell.length_c   1.000
_cell.angle_alpha   90.00
_cell.angle_beta   90.00
_cell.angle_gamma   90.00
#
_symmetry.space_group_name_H-M   'P 1'
#
loop_
_entity.id
_entity.type
_entity.pdbx_description
1 polymer ?
#
loop_
_entity_poly.entity_id
_entity_poly.type
_entity_poly.pdbx_seq_one_letter_code
_entity_poly.pdbx_strand_id
1 'polypeptide(L)'
;MPNGVLAGNHDTGNTPADLSYFTRYFGKGRFFRNNWYGGSLDNNSCHYDLVTIAGTDYLFLFISNGIEADERTVAWANAVCKAYPDRAVILCTHSYLDTDGTYVSNLQDVNAYNHSRAKEIMENIIVPNENIVAVLCGHVHGTCRVQRDLGNGRYVWEILSDYQYAETRTPPTHTANGC
;
A
#
# COMPACT_ATOMS: atom_id res chain seq x y z
N MET A 1 -15.69 -11.73 -7.66
CA MET A 1 -14.34 -11.98 -7.11
C MET A 1 -13.88 -10.73 -6.39
N PRO A 2 -13.37 -10.82 -5.15
CA PRO A 2 -12.86 -9.66 -4.43
C PRO A 2 -11.78 -8.92 -5.25
N ASN A 3 -11.84 -7.62 -5.23
CA ASN A 3 -10.86 -6.75 -5.89
C ASN A 3 -10.84 -5.40 -5.19
N GLY A 4 -9.64 -4.92 -4.86
CA GLY A 4 -9.40 -3.59 -4.33
C GLY A 4 -8.67 -2.72 -5.34
N VAL A 5 -8.72 -1.41 -5.13
CA VAL A 5 -8.11 -0.39 -6.00
C VAL A 5 -7.49 0.72 -5.17
N LEU A 6 -6.39 1.27 -5.63
CA LEU A 6 -5.82 2.50 -5.09
C LEU A 6 -5.27 3.36 -6.22
N ALA A 7 -5.20 4.66 -6.01
CA ALA A 7 -4.62 5.57 -6.99
C ALA A 7 -3.09 5.53 -6.93
N GLY A 8 -2.47 5.47 -8.12
CA GLY A 8 -1.06 5.77 -8.30
C GLY A 8 -0.83 7.25 -8.63
N ASN A 9 0.42 7.63 -8.86
CA ASN A 9 0.80 9.00 -9.18
C ASN A 9 0.22 9.52 -10.52
N HIS A 10 -0.14 8.64 -11.44
CA HIS A 10 -0.80 9.00 -12.70
C HIS A 10 -2.33 9.13 -12.60
N ASP A 11 -2.93 8.77 -11.47
CA ASP A 11 -4.37 8.87 -11.22
C ASP A 11 -4.76 10.14 -10.44
N THR A 12 -3.76 10.99 -10.14
CA THR A 12 -3.96 12.24 -9.40
C THR A 12 -4.26 13.41 -10.35
N GLY A 13 -4.93 14.44 -9.83
CA GLY A 13 -5.24 15.65 -10.58
C GLY A 13 -4.10 16.69 -10.54
N ASN A 14 -4.43 17.93 -10.14
CA ASN A 14 -3.47 19.04 -10.15
C ASN A 14 -2.40 18.96 -9.05
N THR A 15 -2.63 18.16 -8.03
CA THR A 15 -1.67 17.90 -6.94
C THR A 15 -1.66 16.40 -6.62
N PRO A 16 -0.61 15.88 -5.95
CA PRO A 16 -0.57 14.47 -5.54
C PRO A 16 -1.75 14.05 -4.67
N ALA A 17 -2.30 14.95 -3.88
CA ALA A 17 -3.47 14.69 -3.01
C ALA A 17 -4.82 14.91 -3.73
N ASP A 18 -4.83 15.38 -4.98
CA ASP A 18 -6.05 15.55 -5.74
C ASP A 18 -6.51 14.23 -6.37
N LEU A 19 -7.33 13.49 -5.65
CA LEU A 19 -7.90 12.21 -6.07
C LEU A 19 -9.29 12.35 -6.72
N SER A 20 -9.67 13.55 -7.18
CA SER A 20 -11.01 13.83 -7.71
C SER A 20 -11.34 12.99 -8.96
N TYR A 21 -10.38 12.79 -9.86
CA TYR A 21 -10.56 11.94 -11.03
C TYR A 21 -10.67 10.46 -10.64
N PHE A 22 -9.79 9.98 -9.76
CA PHE A 22 -9.83 8.62 -9.28
C PHE A 22 -11.17 8.30 -8.60
N THR A 23 -11.60 9.11 -7.62
CA THR A 23 -12.82 8.87 -6.86
C THR A 23 -14.10 9.05 -7.68
N ARG A 24 -14.04 9.78 -8.80
CA ARG A 24 -15.15 9.89 -9.77
C ARG A 24 -15.47 8.53 -10.39
N TYR A 25 -14.45 7.72 -10.72
CA TYR A 25 -14.61 6.43 -11.40
C TYR A 25 -14.55 5.25 -10.44
N PHE A 26 -13.77 5.36 -9.37
CA PHE A 26 -13.51 4.32 -8.38
C PHE A 26 -14.01 4.69 -6.98
N GLY A 27 -14.98 5.59 -6.89
CA GLY A 27 -15.57 6.01 -5.64
C GLY A 27 -16.39 4.92 -4.94
N LYS A 28 -16.71 5.13 -3.67
CA LYS A 28 -17.46 4.22 -2.79
C LYS A 28 -18.70 3.63 -3.45
N GLY A 29 -19.43 4.43 -4.25
CA GLY A 29 -20.66 3.99 -4.92
C GLY A 29 -20.51 2.76 -5.81
N ARG A 30 -19.29 2.51 -6.32
CA ARG A 30 -18.98 1.34 -7.15
C ARG A 30 -18.81 0.06 -6.34
N PHE A 31 -18.35 0.14 -5.08
CA PHE A 31 -17.89 -1.01 -4.32
C PHE A 31 -18.75 -1.35 -3.10
N PHE A 32 -19.49 -0.41 -2.53
CA PHE A 32 -20.17 -0.54 -1.23
C PHE A 32 -21.19 -1.69 -1.13
N ARG A 33 -21.63 -2.24 -2.26
CA ARG A 33 -22.56 -3.40 -2.31
C ARG A 33 -21.84 -4.75 -2.31
N ASN A 34 -20.53 -4.76 -2.45
CA ASN A 34 -19.77 -5.99 -2.41
C ASN A 34 -19.66 -6.48 -0.95
N ASN A 35 -19.81 -7.77 -0.75
CA ASN A 35 -19.78 -8.36 0.60
C ASN A 35 -18.40 -8.37 1.25
N TRP A 36 -17.35 -8.14 0.48
CA TRP A 36 -15.97 -8.01 0.99
C TRP A 36 -15.57 -6.57 1.29
N TYR A 37 -16.31 -5.57 0.81
CA TYR A 37 -16.00 -4.17 1.04
C TYR A 37 -16.31 -3.76 2.48
N GLY A 38 -15.28 -3.48 3.27
CA GLY A 38 -15.42 -3.15 4.69
C GLY A 38 -15.74 -1.68 4.94
N GLY A 39 -15.20 -0.77 4.13
CA GLY A 39 -15.41 0.66 4.27
C GLY A 39 -14.32 1.52 3.63
N SER A 40 -14.48 2.83 3.70
CA SER A 40 -13.53 3.77 3.06
C SER A 40 -13.44 5.11 3.78
N LEU A 41 -12.36 5.82 3.49
CA LEU A 41 -12.16 7.24 3.76
C LEU A 41 -12.42 8.03 2.45
N ASP A 42 -13.00 9.21 2.56
CA ASP A 42 -13.15 10.20 1.48
C ASP A 42 -13.54 9.62 0.12
N ASN A 43 -14.72 9.00 0.05
CA ASN A 43 -15.26 8.43 -1.19
C ASN A 43 -14.30 7.44 -1.88
N ASN A 44 -13.63 6.58 -1.11
CA ASN A 44 -12.71 5.54 -1.60
C ASN A 44 -11.30 6.03 -1.96
N SER A 45 -10.87 7.18 -1.50
CA SER A 45 -9.47 7.61 -1.57
C SER A 45 -8.57 6.63 -0.81
N CYS A 46 -9.07 6.09 0.31
CA CYS A 46 -8.58 4.87 0.96
C CYS A 46 -9.76 3.96 1.23
N HIS A 47 -9.54 2.65 1.27
CA HIS A 47 -10.58 1.69 1.65
C HIS A 47 -9.96 0.42 2.23
N TYR A 48 -10.79 -0.44 2.77
CA TYR A 48 -10.38 -1.77 3.18
C TYR A 48 -11.39 -2.83 2.78
N ASP A 49 -10.87 -4.00 2.50
CA ASP A 49 -11.63 -5.19 2.15
C ASP A 49 -11.40 -6.30 3.18
N LEU A 50 -12.46 -7.03 3.49
CA LEU A 50 -12.45 -8.15 4.43
C LEU A 50 -12.63 -9.45 3.65
N VAL A 51 -11.62 -10.31 3.67
CA VAL A 51 -11.61 -11.55 2.88
C VAL A 51 -11.13 -12.70 3.75
N THR A 52 -11.79 -13.85 3.63
CA THR A 52 -11.33 -15.10 4.24
C THR A 52 -10.77 -16.00 3.16
N ILE A 53 -9.51 -16.41 3.27
CA ILE A 53 -8.81 -17.26 2.31
C ILE A 53 -8.26 -18.47 3.05
N ALA A 54 -8.68 -19.66 2.63
CA ALA A 54 -8.24 -20.94 3.22
C ALA A 54 -8.37 -20.99 4.76
N GLY A 55 -9.44 -20.39 5.29
CA GLY A 55 -9.72 -20.36 6.73
C GLY A 55 -8.97 -19.26 7.50
N THR A 56 -8.15 -18.45 6.85
CA THR A 56 -7.48 -17.29 7.46
C THR A 56 -8.22 -16.01 7.08
N ASP A 57 -8.47 -15.18 8.07
CA ASP A 57 -9.13 -13.89 7.91
C ASP A 57 -8.12 -12.79 7.62
N TYR A 58 -8.25 -12.17 6.46
CA TYR A 58 -7.43 -11.05 6.01
C TYR A 58 -8.21 -9.75 5.99
N LEU A 59 -7.48 -8.65 6.16
CA LEU A 59 -7.90 -7.30 5.86
C LEU A 59 -6.91 -6.71 4.86
N PHE A 60 -7.36 -6.35 3.67
CA PHE A 60 -6.57 -5.60 2.71
C PHE A 60 -6.84 -4.13 2.91
N LEU A 61 -5.81 -3.35 3.27
CA LEU A 61 -5.89 -1.92 3.54
C LEU A 61 -5.25 -1.16 2.39
N PHE A 62 -6.05 -0.44 1.61
CA PHE A 62 -5.62 0.29 0.43
C PHE A 62 -5.47 1.78 0.74
N ILE A 63 -4.28 2.33 0.53
CA ILE A 63 -3.96 3.75 0.74
C ILE A 63 -3.43 4.31 -0.58
N SER A 64 -4.15 5.29 -1.14
CA SER A 64 -3.78 5.94 -2.39
C SER A 64 -2.56 6.84 -2.26
N ASN A 65 -1.84 6.98 -3.37
CA ASN A 65 -0.68 7.85 -3.49
C ASN A 65 -1.02 9.32 -3.17
N GLY A 66 -0.09 10.00 -2.50
CA GLY A 66 -0.14 11.43 -2.21
C GLY A 66 -0.85 11.81 -0.91
N ILE A 67 -1.51 10.87 -0.24
CA ILE A 67 -2.23 11.09 1.02
C ILE A 67 -1.77 10.16 2.16
N GLU A 68 -0.75 9.35 1.94
CA GLU A 68 -0.32 8.27 2.84
C GLU A 68 0.13 8.78 4.22
N ALA A 69 0.71 9.98 4.26
CA ALA A 69 1.20 10.61 5.48
C ALA A 69 0.23 11.66 6.07
N ASP A 70 -0.92 11.87 5.45
CA ASP A 70 -1.92 12.79 5.98
C ASP A 70 -2.43 12.30 7.34
N GLU A 71 -2.54 13.21 8.31
CA GLU A 71 -2.98 12.89 9.66
C GLU A 71 -4.32 12.14 9.69
N ARG A 72 -5.27 12.54 8.82
CA ARG A 72 -6.57 11.86 8.69
C ARG A 72 -6.44 10.44 8.15
N THR A 73 -5.58 10.23 7.16
CA THR A 73 -5.31 8.91 6.58
C THR A 73 -4.67 7.99 7.60
N VAL A 74 -3.63 8.47 8.30
CA VAL A 74 -2.94 7.74 9.36
C VAL A 74 -3.90 7.37 10.50
N ALA A 75 -4.68 8.33 10.99
CA ALA A 75 -5.65 8.10 12.07
C ALA A 75 -6.71 7.06 11.65
N TRP A 76 -7.22 7.16 10.42
CA TRP A 76 -8.20 6.22 9.88
C TRP A 76 -7.61 4.82 9.72
N ALA A 77 -6.42 4.69 9.14
CA ALA A 77 -5.75 3.40 8.95
C ALA A 77 -5.52 2.68 10.28
N ASN A 78 -5.01 3.42 11.28
CA ASN A 78 -4.83 2.89 12.64
C ASN A 78 -6.16 2.47 13.29
N ALA A 79 -7.23 3.25 13.11
CA ALA A 79 -8.54 2.91 13.64
C ALA A 79 -9.09 1.62 12.98
N VAL A 80 -8.91 1.46 11.66
CA VAL A 80 -9.30 0.24 10.94
C VAL A 80 -8.52 -0.98 11.45
N CYS A 81 -7.19 -0.90 11.56
CA CYS A 81 -6.37 -2.01 12.06
C CYS A 81 -6.79 -2.43 13.48
N LYS A 82 -7.06 -1.46 14.36
CA LYS A 82 -7.50 -1.70 15.74
C LYS A 82 -8.92 -2.28 15.84
N ALA A 83 -9.79 -1.96 14.87
CA ALA A 83 -11.17 -2.49 14.84
C ALA A 83 -11.21 -3.99 14.45
N TYR A 84 -10.14 -4.50 13.84
CA TYR A 84 -10.03 -5.89 13.38
C TYR A 84 -8.72 -6.55 13.86
N PRO A 85 -8.51 -6.67 15.19
CA PRO A 85 -7.23 -7.11 15.74
C PRO A 85 -6.87 -8.56 15.38
N ASP A 86 -7.88 -9.39 15.10
CA ASP A 86 -7.70 -10.81 14.79
C ASP A 86 -7.47 -11.09 13.30
N ARG A 87 -7.49 -10.05 12.45
CA ARG A 87 -7.24 -10.20 11.01
C ARG A 87 -5.79 -9.89 10.67
N ALA A 88 -5.19 -10.73 9.83
CA ALA A 88 -3.90 -10.42 9.21
C ALA A 88 -4.08 -9.28 8.20
N VAL A 89 -3.44 -8.13 8.46
CA VAL A 89 -3.57 -6.95 7.60
C VAL A 89 -2.47 -6.96 6.54
N ILE A 90 -2.89 -6.80 5.28
CA ILE A 90 -2.03 -6.57 4.13
C ILE A 90 -2.24 -5.11 3.70
N LEU A 91 -1.23 -4.27 3.90
CA LEU A 91 -1.25 -2.89 3.47
C LEU A 91 -0.86 -2.82 1.99
N CYS A 92 -1.67 -2.14 1.18
CA CYS A 92 -1.43 -1.90 -0.23
C CYS A 92 -1.25 -0.40 -0.47
N THR A 93 -0.13 -0.02 -1.06
CA THR A 93 0.19 1.36 -1.41
C THR A 93 0.89 1.42 -2.75
N HIS A 94 1.09 2.62 -3.31
CA HIS A 94 1.67 2.77 -4.63
C HIS A 94 3.20 2.74 -4.60
N SER A 95 3.84 3.76 -4.01
CA SER A 95 5.30 3.94 -3.98
C SER A 95 5.84 3.67 -2.58
N TYR A 96 6.67 2.64 -2.40
CA TYR A 96 7.16 2.26 -1.08
C TYR A 96 8.57 1.66 -1.13
N LEU A 97 8.78 0.56 -1.85
CA LEU A 97 10.03 -0.20 -1.90
C LEU A 97 10.72 -0.03 -3.26
N ASP A 98 12.05 0.10 -3.26
CA ASP A 98 12.88 0.04 -4.46
C ASP A 98 13.36 -1.39 -4.75
N THR A 99 13.92 -1.61 -5.93
CA THR A 99 14.39 -2.92 -6.40
C THR A 99 15.60 -3.46 -5.62
N ASP A 100 16.30 -2.59 -4.90
CA ASP A 100 17.43 -2.96 -4.02
C ASP A 100 17.01 -3.26 -2.57
N GLY A 101 15.68 -3.18 -2.26
CA GLY A 101 15.14 -3.42 -0.94
C GLY A 101 15.22 -2.22 0.00
N THR A 102 15.63 -1.06 -0.49
CA THR A 102 15.56 0.20 0.25
C THR A 102 14.19 0.87 0.05
N TYR A 103 13.85 1.81 0.92
CA TYR A 103 12.66 2.64 0.69
C TYR A 103 12.93 3.63 -0.43
N VAL A 104 11.93 3.80 -1.31
CA VAL A 104 12.01 4.80 -2.36
C VAL A 104 12.30 6.16 -1.73
N SER A 105 13.41 6.79 -2.14
CA SER A 105 13.83 8.08 -1.63
C SER A 105 13.54 9.17 -2.65
N ASN A 106 12.87 10.23 -2.22
CA ASN A 106 12.45 11.34 -3.07
C ASN A 106 13.48 12.46 -3.19
N LEU A 107 14.71 12.21 -2.79
CA LEU A 107 15.72 13.27 -2.68
C LEU A 107 16.15 13.92 -4.01
N GLN A 108 15.69 13.40 -5.15
CA GLN A 108 16.09 13.91 -6.47
C GLN A 108 14.94 14.37 -7.38
N ASP A 109 13.68 14.11 -7.03
CA ASP A 109 12.56 14.52 -7.85
C ASP A 109 11.84 15.72 -7.22
N VAL A 110 12.15 16.91 -7.76
CA VAL A 110 11.49 18.17 -7.36
C VAL A 110 10.03 18.26 -7.82
N ASN A 111 9.56 17.28 -8.59
CA ASN A 111 8.17 17.18 -8.98
C ASN A 111 7.40 16.38 -7.95
N ALA A 112 6.45 17.02 -7.28
CA ALA A 112 5.62 16.49 -6.19
C ALA A 112 4.86 15.18 -6.52
N TYR A 113 4.93 14.68 -7.74
CA TYR A 113 4.20 13.50 -8.21
C TYR A 113 4.82 12.16 -7.80
N ASN A 114 6.10 12.12 -7.41
CA ASN A 114 6.83 10.89 -7.08
C ASN A 114 7.22 10.79 -5.60
N HIS A 115 6.46 11.41 -4.70
CA HIS A 115 6.75 11.32 -3.27
C HIS A 115 6.42 9.95 -2.72
N SER A 116 7.44 9.21 -2.28
CA SER A 116 7.24 8.06 -1.40
C SER A 116 7.13 8.53 0.05
N ARG A 117 6.19 7.95 0.76
CA ARG A 117 5.98 8.15 2.19
C ARG A 117 6.28 6.88 2.98
N ALA A 118 7.21 6.07 2.46
CA ALA A 118 7.51 4.76 3.01
C ALA A 118 7.92 4.81 4.50
N LYS A 119 8.74 5.79 4.90
CA LYS A 119 9.13 5.95 6.31
C LYS A 119 7.95 6.32 7.18
N GLU A 120 7.14 7.27 6.74
CA GLU A 120 5.95 7.71 7.47
C GLU A 120 4.92 6.60 7.59
N ILE A 121 4.73 5.80 6.55
CA ILE A 121 3.89 4.59 6.58
C ILE A 121 4.45 3.59 7.59
N MET A 122 5.76 3.33 7.56
CA MET A 122 6.41 2.43 8.50
C MET A 122 6.23 2.89 9.94
N GLU A 123 6.59 4.12 10.23
CA GLU A 123 6.61 4.65 11.60
C GLU A 123 5.22 4.88 12.17
N ASN A 124 4.27 5.38 11.35
CA ASN A 124 2.98 5.85 11.84
C ASN A 124 1.84 4.85 11.63
N ILE A 125 2.01 3.85 10.76
CA ILE A 125 0.96 2.85 10.47
C ILE A 125 1.45 1.44 10.78
N ILE A 126 2.62 1.01 10.27
CA ILE A 126 3.05 -0.39 10.40
C ILE A 126 3.52 -0.71 11.82
N VAL A 127 4.43 0.11 12.35
CA VAL A 127 4.98 -0.12 13.71
C VAL A 127 3.89 -0.13 14.78
N PRO A 128 2.90 0.79 14.78
CA PRO A 128 1.84 0.81 15.80
C PRO A 128 0.82 -0.32 15.72
N ASN A 129 0.73 -1.06 14.60
CA ASN A 129 -0.29 -2.10 14.38
C ASN A 129 0.34 -3.47 14.18
N GLU A 130 0.30 -4.29 15.22
CA GLU A 130 0.97 -5.60 15.24
C GLU A 130 0.37 -6.62 14.27
N ASN A 131 -0.87 -6.42 13.86
CA ASN A 131 -1.57 -7.28 12.91
C ASN A 131 -1.24 -6.98 11.43
N ILE A 132 -0.45 -5.94 11.12
CA ILE A 132 0.07 -5.74 9.75
C ILE A 132 1.22 -6.73 9.52
N VAL A 133 1.02 -7.64 8.56
CA VAL A 133 1.95 -8.73 8.26
C VAL A 133 2.68 -8.54 6.92
N ALA A 134 2.10 -7.75 6.02
CA ALA A 134 2.72 -7.49 4.71
C ALA A 134 2.37 -6.12 4.16
N VAL A 135 3.26 -5.60 3.30
CA VAL A 135 3.07 -4.43 2.45
C VAL A 135 3.23 -4.86 1.00
N LEU A 136 2.28 -4.46 0.15
CA LEU A 136 2.35 -4.63 -1.30
C LEU A 136 2.45 -3.27 -1.97
N CYS A 137 3.40 -3.11 -2.88
CA CYS A 137 3.61 -1.87 -3.63
C CYS A 137 4.00 -2.13 -5.09
N GLY A 138 3.96 -1.05 -5.89
CA GLY A 138 4.39 -0.99 -7.28
C GLY A 138 5.26 0.23 -7.53
N HIS A 139 4.98 0.98 -8.62
CA HIS A 139 5.61 2.24 -9.03
C HIS A 139 7.05 2.09 -9.54
N VAL A 140 7.94 1.47 -8.79
CA VAL A 140 9.31 1.20 -9.25
C VAL A 140 9.29 -0.07 -10.09
N HIS A 141 9.68 0.04 -11.37
CA HIS A 141 9.64 -1.10 -12.30
C HIS A 141 10.61 -2.18 -11.87
N GLY A 142 10.09 -3.32 -11.52
CA GLY A 142 10.83 -4.49 -11.08
C GLY A 142 10.14 -5.24 -9.96
N THR A 143 10.89 -6.10 -9.31
CA THR A 143 10.40 -6.91 -8.19
C THR A 143 11.42 -6.93 -7.07
N CYS A 144 10.96 -6.86 -5.84
CA CYS A 144 11.77 -7.07 -4.64
C CYS A 144 10.92 -7.64 -3.51
N ARG A 145 11.55 -8.41 -2.64
CA ARG A 145 10.91 -8.94 -1.45
C ARG A 145 11.87 -8.85 -0.27
N VAL A 146 11.47 -8.12 0.75
CA VAL A 146 12.23 -7.96 1.99
C VAL A 146 11.41 -8.47 3.16
N GLN A 147 12.05 -9.18 4.07
CA GLN A 147 11.52 -9.45 5.40
C GLN A 147 12.13 -8.42 6.35
N ARG A 148 11.37 -7.40 6.72
CA ARG A 148 11.82 -6.32 7.60
C ARG A 148 11.67 -6.73 9.05
N ASP A 149 12.78 -6.71 9.78
CA ASP A 149 12.78 -6.90 11.24
C ASP A 149 12.32 -5.60 11.93
N LEU A 150 11.25 -5.67 12.69
CA LEU A 150 10.72 -4.56 13.48
C LEU A 150 11.16 -4.62 14.96
N GLY A 151 12.01 -5.59 15.30
CA GLY A 151 12.41 -5.88 16.67
C GLY A 151 11.41 -6.78 17.42
N ASN A 152 11.82 -7.27 18.59
CA ASN A 152 11.00 -8.13 19.46
C ASN A 152 10.42 -9.39 18.79
N GLY A 153 11.10 -9.91 17.77
CA GLY A 153 10.65 -11.07 17.00
C GLY A 153 9.52 -10.80 16.03
N ARG A 154 9.20 -9.54 15.78
CA ARG A 154 8.16 -9.12 14.83
C ARG A 154 8.78 -8.80 13.47
N TYR A 155 8.19 -9.34 12.42
CA TYR A 155 8.60 -9.14 11.03
C TYR A 155 7.40 -8.70 10.18
N VAL A 156 7.69 -7.89 9.16
CA VAL A 156 6.73 -7.57 8.09
C VAL A 156 7.34 -7.92 6.74
N TRP A 157 6.56 -8.50 5.84
CA TRP A 157 6.95 -8.73 4.46
C TRP A 157 6.67 -7.48 3.63
N GLU A 158 7.69 -6.98 2.94
CA GLU A 158 7.58 -5.87 2.00
C GLU A 158 7.80 -6.41 0.60
N ILE A 159 6.84 -6.20 -0.29
CA ILE A 159 6.83 -6.83 -1.62
C ILE A 159 6.56 -5.76 -2.67
N LEU A 160 7.56 -5.53 -3.51
CA LEU A 160 7.45 -4.77 -4.74
C LEU A 160 7.10 -5.72 -5.89
N SER A 161 6.09 -5.37 -6.67
CA SER A 161 5.70 -6.13 -7.86
C SER A 161 5.18 -5.18 -8.94
N ASP A 162 6.07 -4.77 -9.83
CA ASP A 162 5.76 -3.95 -10.99
C ASP A 162 6.43 -4.55 -12.23
N TYR A 163 5.62 -5.17 -13.07
CA TYR A 163 6.07 -5.83 -14.30
C TYR A 163 6.00 -4.91 -15.53
N GLN A 164 5.68 -3.64 -15.37
CA GLN A 164 5.70 -2.67 -16.44
C GLN A 164 7.12 -2.61 -17.04
N TYR A 165 7.24 -2.81 -18.35
CA TYR A 165 8.51 -2.92 -19.08
C TYR A 165 9.41 -4.12 -18.65
N ALA A 166 8.84 -5.20 -18.12
CA ALA A 166 9.58 -6.40 -17.73
C ALA A 166 10.39 -7.00 -18.90
N GLU A 167 9.93 -6.83 -20.14
CA GLU A 167 10.62 -7.31 -21.35
C GLU A 167 11.94 -6.55 -21.63
N THR A 168 12.15 -5.39 -21.07
CA THR A 168 13.32 -4.55 -21.32
C THR A 168 14.38 -4.63 -20.21
N ARG A 169 14.09 -5.31 -19.11
CA ARG A 169 15.01 -5.48 -17.98
C ARG A 169 15.51 -6.92 -17.89
N THR A 170 16.81 -7.09 -17.78
CA THR A 170 17.41 -8.36 -17.37
C THR A 170 16.82 -8.70 -15.99
N PRO A 171 16.27 -9.92 -15.80
CA PRO A 171 15.76 -10.29 -14.49
C PRO A 171 16.86 -10.11 -13.45
N PRO A 172 16.54 -9.56 -12.27
CA PRO A 172 17.53 -9.44 -11.20
C PRO A 172 18.09 -10.83 -10.92
N THR A 173 19.41 -10.93 -10.91
CA THR A 173 20.09 -12.15 -10.48
C THR A 173 19.69 -12.37 -9.02
N HIS A 174 18.90 -13.40 -8.77
CA HIS A 174 18.49 -13.79 -7.43
C HIS A 174 19.75 -14.05 -6.59
N THR A 175 20.18 -13.08 -5.82
CA THR A 175 21.10 -13.32 -4.73
C THR A 175 20.34 -14.01 -3.60
N ALA A 176 21.00 -14.89 -2.88
CA ALA A 176 20.39 -15.72 -1.81
C ALA A 176 19.71 -14.93 -0.66
N ASN A 177 19.69 -13.61 -0.73
CA ASN A 177 19.14 -12.69 0.26
C ASN A 177 17.83 -12.00 -0.19
N GLY A 178 17.20 -12.43 -1.28
CA GLY A 178 15.78 -12.18 -1.53
C GLY A 178 15.39 -10.82 -2.14
N CYS A 179 16.31 -9.99 -2.62
CA CYS A 179 16.04 -8.90 -3.56
C CYS A 179 16.84 -9.09 -4.84
#